data_e532c2f9c7401cf5f0fd2d108189cf46
#
_entry.id   e532c2f9c7401cf5f0fd2d108189cf46
#
_cell.length_a   1.000
_cell.length_b   1.000
_cell.length_c   1.000
_cell.angle_alpha   90.00
_cell.angle_beta   90.00
_cell.angle_gamma   90.00
#
_symmetry.space_group_name_H-M   'P 1'
#
loop_
_entity.id
_entity.type
_entity.pdbx_description
1 polymer ?
#
loop_
_entity_poly.entity_id
_entity_poly.type
_entity_poly.pdbx_seq_one_letter_code
_entity_poly.pdbx_strand_id
1 'polypeptide(L)'
;LEGEDIAAPLKELKARGIMVPGERAIRHSALGDYQQPSQRYPVGRLSGGCHCQSGMELLDAKGIEYHVVKTLDNGVRLGYVLNHKVKDKANPQKLRQAWFPKAWTAEDIRTAGCYVANRGMPAPGAEAYGKEAVWNNVRVRCLFDQNGITTICPSYDE
;
A
#
# COMPACT_ATOMS: atom_id res chain seq x y z
N LEU A 1 -9.84 -19.63 -4.67
CA LEU A 1 -9.54 -18.57 -5.62
C LEU A 1 -8.15 -18.81 -6.22
N GLU A 2 -8.11 -19.16 -7.48
CA GLU A 2 -6.86 -19.44 -8.18
C GLU A 2 -6.28 -18.14 -8.78
N GLY A 3 -5.00 -18.16 -9.14
CA GLY A 3 -4.33 -17.00 -9.69
C GLY A 3 -4.98 -16.44 -10.93
N GLU A 4 -5.40 -17.30 -11.85
CA GLU A 4 -6.11 -16.90 -13.06
C GLU A 4 -7.46 -16.24 -12.77
N ASP A 5 -8.12 -16.62 -11.67
CA ASP A 5 -9.40 -16.03 -11.30
C ASP A 5 -9.27 -14.57 -10.90
N ILE A 6 -8.21 -14.23 -10.17
CA ILE A 6 -8.02 -12.83 -9.74
C ILE A 6 -7.51 -11.95 -10.87
N ALA A 7 -7.04 -12.52 -11.97
CA ALA A 7 -6.65 -11.77 -13.16
C ALA A 7 -7.83 -11.49 -14.10
N ALA A 8 -9.01 -12.04 -13.81
CA ALA A 8 -10.20 -11.82 -14.63
C ALA A 8 -10.66 -10.35 -14.59
N PRO A 9 -11.45 -9.90 -15.57
CA PRO A 9 -11.99 -8.54 -15.56
C PRO A 9 -12.77 -8.23 -14.29
N LEU A 10 -12.67 -6.99 -13.79
CA LEU A 10 -13.33 -6.57 -12.55
C LEU A 10 -14.83 -6.86 -12.54
N LYS A 11 -15.50 -6.63 -13.67
CA LYS A 11 -16.94 -6.88 -13.78
C LYS A 11 -17.28 -8.34 -13.50
N GLU A 12 -16.48 -9.27 -14.06
CA GLU A 12 -16.66 -10.69 -13.85
C GLU A 12 -16.41 -11.07 -12.38
N LEU A 13 -15.34 -10.55 -11.79
CA LEU A 13 -15.01 -10.84 -10.40
C LEU A 13 -16.14 -10.37 -9.46
N LYS A 14 -16.66 -9.18 -9.68
CA LYS A 14 -17.78 -8.64 -8.90
C LYS A 14 -19.03 -9.49 -9.05
N ALA A 15 -19.34 -9.93 -10.27
CA ALA A 15 -20.50 -10.77 -10.53
C ALA A 15 -20.40 -12.12 -9.81
N ARG A 16 -19.18 -12.60 -9.56
CA ARG A 16 -18.93 -13.84 -8.83
C ARG A 16 -18.86 -13.65 -7.31
N GLY A 17 -19.10 -12.44 -6.82
CA GLY A 17 -19.04 -12.13 -5.39
C GLY A 17 -17.64 -12.00 -4.84
N ILE A 18 -16.62 -11.86 -5.68
CA ILE A 18 -15.24 -11.72 -5.26
C ILE A 18 -14.98 -10.25 -4.93
N MET A 19 -14.40 -10.00 -3.75
CA MET A 19 -14.04 -8.66 -3.32
C MET A 19 -12.85 -8.15 -4.13
N VAL A 20 -12.97 -6.97 -4.72
CA VAL A 20 -11.89 -6.38 -5.52
C VAL A 20 -11.60 -4.95 -5.04
N PRO A 21 -10.32 -4.51 -5.10
CA PRO A 21 -10.00 -3.13 -4.78
C PRO A 21 -10.54 -2.21 -5.86
N GLY A 22 -11.14 -1.09 -5.44
CA GLY A 22 -11.58 -0.04 -6.35
C GLY A 22 -10.42 0.84 -6.78
N GLU A 23 -10.67 1.69 -7.76
CA GLU A 23 -9.69 2.62 -8.29
C GLU A 23 -9.08 3.51 -7.21
N ARG A 24 -9.92 4.01 -6.30
CA ARG A 24 -9.48 4.87 -5.22
C ARG A 24 -8.51 4.18 -4.27
N ALA A 25 -8.80 2.93 -3.90
CA ALA A 25 -7.93 2.15 -3.03
C ALA A 25 -6.59 1.86 -3.69
N ILE A 26 -6.61 1.53 -4.97
CA ILE A 26 -5.40 1.28 -5.76
C ILE A 26 -4.55 2.55 -5.84
N ARG A 27 -5.18 3.69 -6.17
CA ARG A 27 -4.50 4.97 -6.29
C ARG A 27 -3.88 5.41 -4.95
N HIS A 28 -4.66 5.32 -3.88
CA HIS A 28 -4.17 5.60 -2.52
C HIS A 28 -2.96 4.73 -2.19
N SER A 29 -3.09 3.42 -2.43
CA SER A 29 -2.04 2.46 -2.09
C SER A 29 -0.78 2.66 -2.93
N ALA A 30 -0.93 2.91 -4.23
CA ALA A 30 0.20 3.07 -5.14
C ALA A 30 0.84 4.45 -5.03
N LEU A 31 0.07 5.51 -5.17
CA LEU A 31 0.56 6.88 -5.28
C LEU A 31 0.50 7.65 -3.97
N GLY A 32 -0.53 7.41 -3.16
CA GLY A 32 -0.73 8.07 -1.89
C GLY A 32 -1.70 9.24 -1.95
N ASP A 33 -2.06 9.73 -0.78
CA ASP A 33 -2.85 10.93 -0.59
C ASP A 33 -1.96 12.02 -0.03
N TYR A 34 -2.20 13.26 -0.44
CA TYR A 34 -1.30 14.37 -0.14
C TYR A 34 -2.05 15.54 0.45
N GLN A 35 -1.42 16.17 1.43
CA GLN A 35 -1.85 17.45 1.94
C GLN A 35 -1.27 18.54 1.03
N GLN A 36 -2.11 19.49 0.62
CA GLN A 36 -1.71 20.56 -0.29
C GLN A 36 -0.60 21.41 0.31
N PRO A 37 0.24 22.05 -0.54
CA PRO A 37 1.25 22.99 -0.07
C PRO A 37 0.65 24.08 0.81
N SER A 38 1.40 24.46 1.84
CA SER A 38 1.00 25.49 2.79
C SER A 38 2.25 26.28 3.20
N GLN A 39 2.06 27.32 3.98
CA GLN A 39 3.17 28.11 4.47
C GLN A 39 4.12 27.27 5.33
N ARG A 40 3.58 26.39 6.16
CA ARG A 40 4.37 25.50 7.04
C ARG A 40 5.00 24.35 6.24
N TYR A 41 4.31 23.85 5.22
CA TYR A 41 4.79 22.75 4.38
C TYR A 41 4.75 23.19 2.92
N PRO A 42 5.78 23.91 2.45
CA PRO A 42 5.75 24.55 1.12
C PRO A 42 5.53 23.62 -0.05
N VAL A 43 5.93 22.33 0.05
CA VAL A 43 5.71 21.34 -1.00
C VAL A 43 4.57 20.39 -0.65
N GLY A 44 3.84 20.65 0.44
CA GLY A 44 2.86 19.73 0.98
C GLY A 44 3.51 18.59 1.75
N ARG A 45 2.71 17.57 2.06
CA ARG A 45 3.24 16.37 2.72
C ARG A 45 2.38 15.17 2.41
N LEU A 46 2.98 13.97 2.51
CA LEU A 46 2.25 12.71 2.36
C LEU A 46 1.34 12.52 3.56
N SER A 47 0.08 12.14 3.33
CA SER A 47 -0.87 11.86 4.40
C SER A 47 -1.22 10.40 4.54
N GLY A 48 -0.93 9.55 3.56
CA GLY A 48 -1.15 8.11 3.64
C GLY A 48 -0.87 7.40 2.32
N GLY A 49 -0.78 6.08 2.39
CA GLY A 49 -0.52 5.26 1.21
C GLY A 49 0.89 5.40 0.65
N CYS A 50 1.01 5.45 -0.67
CA CYS A 50 2.29 5.63 -1.37
C CYS A 50 3.23 4.42 -1.17
N HIS A 51 2.77 3.24 -1.59
CA HIS A 51 3.53 2.00 -1.36
C HIS A 51 4.19 1.44 -2.63
N CYS A 52 4.07 2.12 -3.76
CA CYS A 52 4.59 1.67 -5.04
C CYS A 52 5.77 2.53 -5.50
N GLN A 53 6.59 2.00 -6.41
CA GLN A 53 7.67 2.79 -7.02
C GLN A 53 7.14 4.07 -7.69
N SER A 54 5.98 4.00 -8.33
CA SER A 54 5.34 5.18 -8.92
C SER A 54 5.01 6.25 -7.87
N GLY A 55 4.71 5.83 -6.64
CA GLY A 55 4.51 6.75 -5.52
C GLY A 55 5.79 7.45 -5.09
N MET A 56 6.91 6.70 -5.09
CA MET A 56 8.22 7.30 -4.80
C MET A 56 8.59 8.33 -5.86
N GLU A 57 8.33 8.03 -7.13
CA GLU A 57 8.57 8.97 -8.23
C GLU A 57 7.71 10.23 -8.08
N LEU A 58 6.49 10.06 -7.58
CA LEU A 58 5.61 11.20 -7.31
C LEU A 58 6.13 12.05 -6.14
N LEU A 59 6.67 11.41 -5.09
CA LEU A 59 7.32 12.14 -4.00
C LEU A 59 8.48 12.98 -4.54
N ASP A 60 9.31 12.39 -5.40
CA ASP A 60 10.41 13.11 -6.05
C ASP A 60 9.89 14.30 -6.85
N ALA A 61 8.86 14.11 -7.65
CA ALA A 61 8.26 15.15 -8.47
C ALA A 61 7.70 16.30 -7.64
N LYS A 62 7.18 15.99 -6.45
CA LYS A 62 6.63 17.00 -5.54
C LYS A 62 7.69 17.65 -4.65
N GLY A 63 8.90 17.14 -4.64
CA GLY A 63 9.97 17.63 -3.76
C GLY A 63 9.79 17.21 -2.30
N ILE A 64 9.05 16.13 -2.05
CA ILE A 64 8.84 15.60 -0.70
C ILE A 64 9.96 14.61 -0.39
N GLU A 65 10.75 14.90 0.63
CA GLU A 65 11.91 14.09 0.99
C GLU A 65 11.50 12.79 1.67
N TYR A 66 12.12 11.69 1.26
CA TYR A 66 11.94 10.38 1.86
C TYR A 66 13.27 9.63 1.84
N HIS A 67 13.39 8.60 2.67
CA HIS A 67 14.60 7.79 2.75
C HIS A 67 14.26 6.31 2.85
N VAL A 68 14.90 5.50 2.01
CA VAL A 68 14.88 4.05 2.11
C VAL A 68 16.05 3.66 3.01
N VAL A 69 15.75 3.09 4.17
CA VAL A 69 16.77 2.71 5.15
C VAL A 69 17.15 1.23 5.04
N LYS A 70 16.17 0.38 4.73
CA LYS A 70 16.39 -1.06 4.67
C LYS A 70 15.63 -1.65 3.49
N THR A 71 16.27 -2.58 2.79
CA THR A 71 15.62 -3.38 1.74
C THR A 71 15.64 -4.83 2.19
N LEU A 72 14.46 -5.46 2.23
CA LEU A 72 14.33 -6.86 2.61
C LEU A 72 14.72 -7.77 1.44
N ASP A 73 14.97 -9.05 1.74
CA ASP A 73 15.38 -10.02 0.72
C ASP A 73 14.35 -10.16 -0.42
N ASN A 74 13.06 -9.95 -0.12
CA ASN A 74 12.02 -10.03 -1.14
C ASN A 74 11.85 -8.73 -1.94
N GLY A 75 12.65 -7.70 -1.65
CA GLY A 75 12.60 -6.43 -2.37
C GLY A 75 11.75 -5.35 -1.72
N VAL A 76 11.03 -5.66 -0.65
CA VAL A 76 10.27 -4.67 0.12
C VAL A 76 11.25 -3.67 0.74
N ARG A 77 10.92 -2.38 0.64
CA ARG A 77 11.78 -1.31 1.15
C ARG A 77 11.10 -0.64 2.34
N LEU A 78 11.87 -0.39 3.37
CA LEU A 78 11.41 0.23 4.61
C LEU A 78 12.16 1.52 4.85
N GLY A 79 11.43 2.53 5.31
CA GLY A 79 12.04 3.82 5.56
C GLY A 79 11.07 4.81 6.17
N TYR A 80 11.23 6.07 5.82
CA TYR A 80 10.39 7.14 6.35
C TYR A 80 10.25 8.27 5.33
N VAL A 81 9.19 9.06 5.50
CA VAL A 81 8.92 10.26 4.70
C VAL A 81 9.01 11.45 5.66
N LEU A 82 9.98 12.33 5.45
CA LEU A 82 10.41 13.32 6.44
C LEU A 82 9.28 14.16 7.02
N ASN A 83 8.40 14.68 6.22
CA ASN A 83 7.28 15.51 6.66
C ASN A 83 5.93 14.81 6.52
N HIS A 84 5.91 13.49 6.78
CA HIS A 84 4.66 12.74 6.74
C HIS A 84 3.68 13.27 7.80
N LYS A 85 2.39 13.33 7.46
CA LYS A 85 1.34 13.74 8.40
C LYS A 85 1.27 12.82 9.62
N VAL A 86 1.54 11.52 9.43
CA VAL A 86 1.60 10.54 10.52
C VAL A 86 3.02 10.51 11.07
N LYS A 87 3.18 10.89 12.34
CA LYS A 87 4.48 11.06 12.98
C LYS A 87 5.36 9.80 12.93
N ASP A 88 4.78 8.63 13.12
CA ASP A 88 5.52 7.37 13.11
C ASP A 88 6.14 7.09 11.74
N LYS A 89 5.47 7.50 10.66
CA LYS A 89 5.98 7.32 9.31
C LYS A 89 7.02 8.36 8.92
N ALA A 90 7.15 9.43 9.69
CA ALA A 90 8.20 10.42 9.55
C ALA A 90 9.39 10.14 10.46
N ASN A 91 9.26 9.18 11.37
CA ASN A 91 10.29 8.89 12.36
C ASN A 91 11.35 7.96 11.78
N PRO A 92 12.61 8.44 11.65
CA PRO A 92 13.68 7.62 11.05
C PRO A 92 14.06 6.39 11.89
N GLN A 93 13.63 6.33 13.15
CA GLN A 93 13.91 5.20 14.04
C GLN A 93 12.90 4.05 13.88
N LYS A 94 11.71 4.34 13.35
CA LYS A 94 10.62 3.38 13.33
C LYS A 94 10.43 2.63 12.02
N LEU A 95 10.90 3.19 10.91
CA LEU A 95 10.80 2.57 9.57
C LEU A 95 9.39 2.12 9.24
N ARG A 96 8.40 2.99 9.45
CA ARG A 96 6.99 2.63 9.28
C ARG A 96 6.46 2.83 7.87
N GLN A 97 7.19 3.54 7.01
CA GLN A 97 6.81 3.64 5.61
C GLN A 97 7.41 2.45 4.87
N ALA A 98 6.54 1.64 4.26
CA ALA A 98 6.96 0.48 3.49
C ALA A 98 6.57 0.65 2.03
N TRP A 99 7.44 0.19 1.13
CA TRP A 99 7.20 0.19 -0.30
C TRP A 99 7.33 -1.22 -0.85
N PHE A 100 6.43 -1.58 -1.76
CA PHE A 100 6.52 -2.84 -2.48
C PHE A 100 7.80 -2.90 -3.31
N PRO A 101 8.23 -4.11 -3.74
CA PRO A 101 9.41 -4.22 -4.60
C PRO A 101 9.31 -3.28 -5.80
N LYS A 102 10.46 -2.78 -6.25
CA LYS A 102 10.54 -1.77 -7.31
C LYS A 102 9.77 -2.14 -8.58
N ALA A 103 9.73 -3.41 -8.93
CA ALA A 103 9.08 -3.88 -10.15
C ALA A 103 7.55 -3.95 -10.05
N TRP A 104 6.97 -3.82 -8.85
CA TRP A 104 5.52 -3.88 -8.68
C TRP A 104 4.86 -2.64 -9.27
N THR A 105 3.79 -2.89 -10.02
CA THR A 105 2.96 -1.86 -10.62
C THR A 105 1.64 -1.73 -9.85
N ALA A 106 0.81 -0.75 -10.24
CA ALA A 106 -0.54 -0.63 -9.67
C ALA A 106 -1.38 -1.88 -9.95
N GLU A 107 -1.15 -2.55 -11.09
CA GLU A 107 -1.84 -3.79 -11.42
C GLU A 107 -1.44 -4.92 -10.48
N ASP A 108 -0.17 -4.99 -10.10
CA ASP A 108 0.30 -5.96 -9.10
C ASP A 108 -0.36 -5.72 -7.75
N ILE A 109 -0.50 -4.47 -7.36
CA ILE A 109 -1.18 -4.09 -6.12
C ILE A 109 -2.65 -4.51 -6.17
N ARG A 110 -3.32 -4.27 -7.30
CA ARG A 110 -4.71 -4.68 -7.50
C ARG A 110 -4.86 -6.19 -7.32
N THR A 111 -4.00 -6.95 -7.98
CA THR A 111 -4.03 -8.41 -7.95
C THR A 111 -3.74 -8.94 -6.54
N ALA A 112 -2.71 -8.41 -5.89
CA ALA A 112 -2.37 -8.78 -4.53
C ALA A 112 -3.50 -8.46 -3.55
N GLY A 113 -4.09 -7.27 -3.67
CA GLY A 113 -5.20 -6.85 -2.82
C GLY A 113 -6.42 -7.75 -2.98
N CYS A 114 -6.74 -8.12 -4.21
CA CYS A 114 -7.84 -9.05 -4.49
C CYS A 114 -7.59 -10.42 -3.84
N TYR A 115 -6.39 -10.96 -4.01
CA TYR A 115 -6.01 -12.24 -3.41
C TYR A 115 -6.12 -12.18 -1.87
N VAL A 116 -5.49 -11.18 -1.26
CA VAL A 116 -5.45 -11.06 0.20
C VAL A 116 -6.84 -10.85 0.78
N ALA A 117 -7.66 -10.03 0.15
CA ALA A 117 -9.02 -9.74 0.63
C ALA A 117 -9.90 -11.00 0.67
N ASN A 118 -9.71 -11.92 -0.28
CA ASN A 118 -10.54 -13.11 -0.41
C ASN A 118 -9.91 -14.38 0.20
N ARG A 119 -8.59 -14.41 0.35
CA ARG A 119 -7.85 -15.60 0.81
C ARG A 119 -7.01 -15.36 2.05
N GLY A 120 -6.86 -14.11 2.49
CA GLY A 120 -6.02 -13.77 3.63
C GLY A 120 -6.61 -14.21 4.96
N MET A 121 -5.73 -14.26 5.96
CA MET A 121 -6.10 -14.49 7.36
C MET A 121 -6.21 -13.14 8.07
N PRO A 122 -6.91 -13.07 9.22
CA PRO A 122 -6.97 -11.80 9.96
C PRO A 122 -5.60 -11.24 10.24
N ALA A 123 -5.43 -9.94 9.99
CA ALA A 123 -4.14 -9.26 10.15
C ALA A 123 -3.83 -9.05 11.65
N PRO A 124 -2.65 -9.46 12.14
CA PRO A 124 -2.28 -9.22 13.54
C PRO A 124 -2.37 -7.74 13.92
N GLY A 125 -3.10 -7.46 15.00
CA GLY A 125 -3.32 -6.10 15.47
C GLY A 125 -4.41 -5.33 14.74
N ALA A 126 -4.99 -5.91 13.67
CA ALA A 126 -6.03 -5.26 12.87
C ALA A 126 -7.10 -6.30 12.44
N GLU A 127 -7.36 -7.31 13.27
CA GLU A 127 -8.17 -8.47 12.92
C GLU A 127 -9.60 -8.08 12.50
N ALA A 128 -10.13 -7.02 13.08
CA ALA A 128 -11.51 -6.59 12.79
C ALA A 128 -11.66 -5.90 11.44
N TYR A 129 -10.54 -5.40 10.84
CA TYR A 129 -10.61 -4.59 9.63
C TYR A 129 -9.46 -4.83 8.67
N GLY A 130 -8.72 -5.92 8.83
CA GLY A 130 -7.58 -6.22 7.97
C GLY A 130 -7.33 -7.70 7.80
N LYS A 131 -6.73 -8.05 6.67
CA LYS A 131 -6.27 -9.40 6.36
C LYS A 131 -4.84 -9.36 5.82
N GLU A 132 -4.12 -10.48 5.96
CA GLU A 132 -2.76 -10.64 5.44
C GLU A 132 -2.61 -11.98 4.75
N ALA A 133 -1.77 -12.00 3.73
CA ALA A 133 -1.34 -13.22 3.06
C ALA A 133 -0.04 -12.92 2.32
N VAL A 134 0.68 -13.98 1.93
CA VAL A 134 1.86 -13.86 1.11
C VAL A 134 1.44 -13.96 -0.36
N TRP A 135 1.85 -12.98 -1.15
CA TRP A 135 1.63 -12.93 -2.60
C TRP A 135 2.96 -12.60 -3.27
N ASN A 136 3.40 -13.42 -4.21
CA ASN A 136 4.69 -13.25 -4.90
C ASN A 136 5.85 -12.98 -3.93
N ASN A 137 5.93 -13.80 -2.90
CA ASN A 137 6.99 -13.73 -1.88
C ASN A 137 6.97 -12.44 -1.03
N VAL A 138 5.87 -11.70 -1.09
CA VAL A 138 5.69 -10.49 -0.28
C VAL A 138 4.49 -10.68 0.64
N ARG A 139 4.67 -10.41 1.93
CA ARG A 139 3.54 -10.39 2.85
C ARG A 139 2.78 -9.09 2.63
N VAL A 140 1.51 -9.23 2.28
CA VAL A 140 0.66 -8.10 1.91
C VAL A 140 -0.46 -7.97 2.92
N ARG A 141 -0.69 -6.74 3.37
CA ARG A 141 -1.81 -6.40 4.27
C ARG A 141 -2.85 -5.64 3.47
N CYS A 142 -4.10 -6.02 3.68
CA CYS A 142 -5.25 -5.38 3.05
C CYS A 142 -6.20 -4.90 4.15
N LEU A 143 -6.50 -3.61 4.16
CA LEU A 143 -7.39 -3.01 5.15
C LEU A 143 -8.74 -2.69 4.52
N PHE A 144 -9.79 -2.76 5.33
CA PHE A 144 -11.17 -2.57 4.88
C PHE A 144 -11.92 -1.57 5.75
N ASP A 145 -12.95 -0.97 5.16
CA ASP A 145 -14.01 -0.32 5.91
C ASP A 145 -15.36 -0.89 5.43
N GLN A 146 -16.46 -0.28 5.83
CA GLN A 146 -17.80 -0.74 5.45
C GLN A 146 -18.06 -0.69 3.94
N ASN A 147 -17.26 0.07 3.20
CA ASN A 147 -17.41 0.23 1.75
C ASN A 147 -16.48 -0.69 0.94
N GLY A 148 -15.60 -1.43 1.61
CA GLY A 148 -14.68 -2.37 0.97
C GLY A 148 -13.22 -2.08 1.28
N ILE A 149 -12.35 -2.48 0.36
CA ILE A 149 -10.89 -2.33 0.52
C ILE A 149 -10.51 -0.85 0.49
N THR A 150 -9.72 -0.43 1.48
CA THR A 150 -9.22 0.94 1.56
C THR A 150 -7.73 1.05 1.28
N THR A 151 -6.93 0.09 1.74
CA THR A 151 -5.48 0.17 1.66
C THR A 151 -4.88 -1.20 1.40
N ILE A 152 -3.87 -1.25 0.54
CA ILE A 152 -3.07 -2.42 0.27
C ILE A 152 -1.62 -2.01 0.45
N CYS A 153 -0.92 -2.67 1.38
CA CYS A 153 0.44 -2.29 1.72
C CYS A 153 1.28 -3.52 2.06
N PRO A 154 2.62 -3.41 1.98
CA PRO A 154 3.46 -4.48 2.48
C PRO A 154 3.30 -4.58 3.99
N SER A 155 3.30 -5.81 4.50
CA SER A 155 3.36 -6.08 5.94
C SER A 155 4.73 -6.69 6.24
N TYR A 156 5.28 -6.35 7.38
CA TYR A 156 6.59 -6.87 7.78
C TYR A 156 6.66 -6.98 9.29
N ASP A 157 7.46 -7.95 9.74
CA ASP A 157 7.75 -8.13 11.16
C ASP A 157 9.03 -7.40 11.49
N GLU A 158 9.02 -6.71 12.58
CA GLU A 158 10.22 -6.06 13.11
C GLU A 158 11.00 -7.01 13.99
#